data_760ebed20236399c3bc75f3560ad0e4b
#
_entry.id   760ebed20236399c3bc75f3560ad0e4b
#
_cell.length_a   1.000
_cell.length_b   1.000
_cell.length_c   1.000
_cell.angle_alpha   90.00
_cell.angle_beta   90.00
_cell.angle_gamma   90.00
#
_symmetry.space_group_name_H-M   'P 1'
#
loop_
_entity.id
_entity.type
_entity.pdbx_description
1 polymer ?
#
loop_
_entity_poly.entity_id
_entity_poly.type
_entity_poly.pdbx_seq_one_letter_code
_entity_poly.pdbx_strand_id
1 'polypeptide(L)'
;MKSSGRKPSLTSYDDIFSTEASRQQEQIQRLALSKLHPFKDHPFRVLDDDRMMETVESVKEYGVLVPIIARPMADGGYEIVSGHRRKRACELAGLNEIPAIVRDLDDDEAVIIMVDSNLQRENILPSERAKAYQMKLEAIKHQGERRDLTSDQVGQKLKVAVERVAAVSYTHLTLPTILRV
;
A
#
# COMPACT_ATOMS: atom_id res chain seq x y z
N MET A 1 -47.57 28.23 31.76
CA MET A 1 -46.62 27.99 30.67
C MET A 1 -45.57 27.00 31.16
N LYS A 2 -45.63 25.73 30.69
CA LYS A 2 -44.65 24.69 31.08
C LYS A 2 -43.60 24.61 29.98
N SER A 3 -42.35 24.95 30.31
CA SER A 3 -41.19 24.80 29.46
C SER A 3 -40.84 23.30 29.34
N SER A 4 -41.02 22.76 28.13
CA SER A 4 -40.59 21.40 27.78
C SER A 4 -39.10 21.41 27.50
N GLY A 5 -38.29 21.04 28.51
CA GLY A 5 -36.88 20.81 28.35
C GLY A 5 -36.65 19.57 27.46
N ARG A 6 -36.18 19.76 26.22
CA ARG A 6 -35.64 18.70 25.38
C ARG A 6 -34.39 18.13 26.06
N LYS A 7 -34.47 16.88 26.52
CA LYS A 7 -33.28 16.11 26.95
C LYS A 7 -32.38 15.91 25.73
N PRO A 8 -31.07 16.25 25.81
CA PRO A 8 -30.17 15.89 24.74
C PRO A 8 -30.12 14.33 24.62
N SER A 9 -30.41 13.81 23.45
CA SER A 9 -30.17 12.41 23.15
C SER A 9 -28.65 12.20 23.15
N LEU A 10 -28.18 11.31 24.02
CA LEU A 10 -26.80 10.83 23.98
C LEU A 10 -26.63 10.12 22.64
N THR A 11 -25.85 10.73 21.75
CA THR A 11 -25.33 10.06 20.54
C THR A 11 -24.56 8.84 20.98
N SER A 12 -24.78 7.71 20.33
CA SER A 12 -24.05 6.46 20.59
C SER A 12 -22.55 6.71 20.48
N TYR A 13 -21.76 6.02 21.28
CA TYR A 13 -20.31 6.09 21.24
C TYR A 13 -19.77 5.86 19.80
N ASP A 14 -20.45 5.03 19.03
CA ASP A 14 -20.16 4.77 17.60
C ASP A 14 -20.39 5.98 16.69
N ASP A 15 -21.31 6.90 17.04
CA ASP A 15 -21.56 8.12 16.25
C ASP A 15 -20.47 9.20 16.45
N ILE A 16 -19.75 9.15 17.56
CA ILE A 16 -18.70 10.13 17.89
C ILE A 16 -17.37 9.71 17.22
N PHE A 17 -17.13 8.41 17.08
CA PHE A 17 -15.87 7.86 16.56
C PHE A 17 -15.94 7.35 15.12
N SER A 18 -17.13 7.19 14.55
CA SER A 18 -17.28 6.87 13.14
C SER A 18 -17.21 8.15 12.31
N THR A 19 -16.03 8.50 11.83
CA THR A 19 -15.89 9.42 10.69
C THR A 19 -16.57 8.78 9.48
N GLU A 20 -17.19 9.57 8.60
CA GLU A 20 -17.83 9.06 7.36
C GLU A 20 -16.87 8.24 6.49
N ALA A 21 -15.57 8.51 6.58
CA ALA A 21 -14.50 7.72 5.99
C ALA A 21 -14.38 6.28 6.57
N SER A 22 -14.78 6.07 7.84
CA SER A 22 -14.80 4.72 8.45
C SER A 22 -16.06 3.93 8.09
N ARG A 23 -17.08 4.59 7.55
CA ARG A 23 -18.35 3.95 7.13
C ARG A 23 -18.28 3.35 5.73
N GLN A 24 -17.30 3.65 4.93
CA GLN A 24 -16.93 2.80 3.80
C GLN A 24 -16.27 1.55 4.39
N GLN A 25 -17.10 0.65 4.95
CA GLN A 25 -16.65 -0.68 5.31
C GLN A 25 -15.93 -1.24 4.10
N GLU A 26 -14.63 -1.44 4.22
CA GLU A 26 -13.80 -2.06 3.21
C GLU A 26 -14.34 -3.46 2.96
N GLN A 27 -15.29 -3.57 2.02
CA GLN A 27 -15.89 -4.85 1.70
C GLN A 27 -14.87 -5.69 0.96
N ILE A 28 -14.56 -6.85 1.55
CA ILE A 28 -13.72 -7.83 0.88
C ILE A 28 -14.56 -8.45 -0.24
N GLN A 29 -14.08 -8.28 -1.47
CA GLN A 29 -14.67 -8.83 -2.69
C GLN A 29 -13.79 -9.93 -3.24
N ARG A 30 -14.36 -10.92 -3.93
CA ARG A 30 -13.59 -11.88 -4.71
C ARG A 30 -13.42 -11.36 -6.12
N LEU A 31 -12.17 -11.16 -6.54
CA LEU A 31 -11.83 -10.68 -7.87
C LEU A 31 -11.19 -11.80 -8.68
N ALA A 32 -11.61 -11.93 -9.94
CA ALA A 32 -10.97 -12.85 -10.87
C ALA A 32 -9.54 -12.40 -11.18
N LEU A 33 -8.58 -13.34 -11.11
CA LEU A 33 -7.15 -13.06 -11.36
C LEU A 33 -6.92 -12.47 -12.76
N SER A 34 -7.76 -12.84 -13.74
CA SER A 34 -7.70 -12.34 -15.12
C SER A 34 -8.02 -10.85 -15.25
N LYS A 35 -8.71 -10.25 -14.28
CA LYS A 35 -9.04 -8.82 -14.24
C LYS A 35 -8.03 -7.98 -13.45
N LEU A 36 -7.00 -8.62 -12.90
CA LEU A 36 -6.01 -7.98 -12.05
C LEU A 36 -4.74 -7.67 -12.84
N HIS A 37 -4.44 -6.39 -12.97
CA HIS A 37 -3.25 -5.88 -13.63
C HIS A 37 -2.18 -5.50 -12.60
N PRO A 38 -0.87 -5.70 -12.91
CA PRO A 38 0.20 -5.25 -12.03
C PRO A 38 0.23 -3.72 -11.98
N PHE A 39 0.72 -3.17 -10.86
CA PHE A 39 0.95 -1.74 -10.71
C PHE A 39 1.94 -1.23 -11.76
N LYS A 40 1.62 -0.12 -12.40
CA LYS A 40 2.50 0.51 -13.38
C LYS A 40 3.84 0.89 -12.73
N ASP A 41 4.95 0.56 -13.40
CA ASP A 41 6.31 0.86 -12.92
C ASP A 41 6.67 0.33 -11.52
N HIS A 42 6.03 -0.79 -11.11
CA HIS A 42 6.27 -1.42 -9.81
C HIS A 42 7.77 -1.66 -9.55
N PRO A 43 8.37 -1.05 -8.51
CA PRO A 43 9.81 -1.10 -8.32
C PRO A 43 10.32 -2.42 -7.75
N PHE A 44 9.45 -3.21 -7.10
CA PHE A 44 9.82 -4.43 -6.40
C PHE A 44 9.58 -5.68 -7.25
N ARG A 45 10.57 -6.54 -7.33
CA ARG A 45 10.46 -7.80 -8.09
C ARG A 45 9.64 -8.83 -7.30
N VAL A 46 8.84 -9.58 -8.04
CA VAL A 46 8.19 -10.80 -7.55
C VAL A 46 9.01 -11.97 -8.06
N LEU A 47 9.69 -12.67 -7.14
CA LEU A 47 10.52 -13.81 -7.45
C LEU A 47 9.79 -15.09 -7.07
N ASP A 48 9.92 -16.12 -7.93
CA ASP A 48 9.44 -17.48 -7.67
C ASP A 48 10.54 -18.25 -6.92
N ASP A 49 10.82 -17.81 -5.69
CA ASP A 49 11.80 -18.38 -4.75
C ASP A 49 11.16 -19.41 -3.80
N ASP A 50 11.97 -20.07 -2.96
CA ASP A 50 11.47 -21.06 -1.99
C ASP A 50 10.39 -20.49 -1.08
N ARG A 51 10.52 -19.22 -0.66
CA ARG A 51 9.50 -18.51 0.12
C ARG A 51 8.20 -18.28 -0.67
N MET A 52 8.27 -18.21 -2.01
CA MET A 52 7.07 -18.19 -2.84
C MET A 52 6.39 -19.55 -2.81
N MET A 53 7.15 -20.64 -2.87
CA MET A 53 6.59 -22.00 -2.82
C MET A 53 5.91 -22.27 -1.49
N GLU A 54 6.49 -21.85 -0.35
CA GLU A 54 5.83 -21.88 0.96
C GLU A 54 4.51 -21.10 0.96
N THR A 55 4.50 -19.92 0.32
CA THR A 55 3.28 -19.12 0.17
C THR A 55 2.23 -19.84 -0.68
N VAL A 56 2.64 -20.53 -1.75
CA VAL A 56 1.75 -21.33 -2.61
C VAL A 56 1.13 -22.49 -1.83
N GLU A 57 1.91 -23.20 -1.04
CA GLU A 57 1.42 -24.30 -0.19
C GLU A 57 0.40 -23.80 0.83
N SER A 58 0.73 -22.69 1.52
CA SER A 58 -0.20 -22.06 2.45
C SER A 58 -1.50 -21.60 1.76
N VAL A 59 -1.40 -21.04 0.55
CA VAL A 59 -2.58 -20.62 -0.23
C VAL A 59 -3.42 -21.82 -0.66
N LYS A 60 -2.82 -22.97 -0.98
CA LYS A 60 -3.53 -24.20 -1.33
C LYS A 60 -4.28 -24.78 -0.13
N GLU A 61 -3.68 -24.72 1.07
CA GLU A 61 -4.24 -25.33 2.28
C GLU A 61 -5.30 -24.43 2.93
N TYR A 62 -5.00 -23.14 3.11
CA TYR A 62 -5.83 -22.20 3.87
C TYR A 62 -6.53 -21.13 3.02
N GLY A 63 -6.21 -21.06 1.73
CA GLY A 63 -6.60 -19.94 0.89
C GLY A 63 -5.82 -18.66 1.22
N VAL A 64 -6.26 -17.52 0.66
CA VAL A 64 -5.66 -16.22 0.92
C VAL A 64 -6.30 -15.59 2.15
N LEU A 65 -5.60 -15.61 3.27
CA LEU A 65 -6.11 -15.11 4.56
C LEU A 65 -6.13 -13.57 4.61
N VAL A 66 -5.16 -12.91 4.00
CA VAL A 66 -5.06 -11.45 3.96
C VAL A 66 -5.41 -10.96 2.56
N PRO A 67 -6.47 -10.16 2.38
CA PRO A 67 -6.88 -9.68 1.06
C PRO A 67 -5.81 -8.78 0.44
N ILE A 68 -5.77 -8.74 -0.90
CA ILE A 68 -4.98 -7.76 -1.64
C ILE A 68 -5.68 -6.39 -1.62
N ILE A 69 -4.93 -5.32 -1.92
CA ILE A 69 -5.50 -3.99 -2.16
C ILE A 69 -5.42 -3.72 -3.65
N ALA A 70 -6.56 -3.36 -4.25
CA ALA A 70 -6.66 -3.02 -5.66
C ALA A 70 -7.48 -1.74 -5.84
N ARG A 71 -7.27 -1.05 -6.97
CA ARG A 71 -8.08 0.09 -7.37
C ARG A 71 -8.75 -0.17 -8.73
N PRO A 72 -9.94 0.39 -8.99
CA PRO A 72 -10.59 0.24 -10.29
C PRO A 72 -9.79 0.96 -11.39
N MET A 73 -9.79 0.38 -12.59
CA MET A 73 -9.26 1.00 -13.80
C MET A 73 -10.39 1.42 -14.74
N ALA A 74 -10.13 2.40 -15.59
CA ALA A 74 -11.13 2.93 -16.55
C ALA A 74 -11.59 1.89 -17.59
N ASP A 75 -10.79 0.88 -17.86
CA ASP A 75 -11.07 -0.23 -18.79
C ASP A 75 -11.92 -1.36 -18.17
N GLY A 76 -12.34 -1.22 -16.91
CA GLY A 76 -13.15 -2.21 -16.19
C GLY A 76 -12.34 -3.31 -15.51
N GLY A 77 -10.99 -3.22 -15.50
CA GLY A 77 -10.09 -4.05 -14.71
C GLY A 77 -9.76 -3.42 -13.35
N TYR A 78 -8.80 -4.05 -12.65
CA TYR A 78 -8.31 -3.56 -11.37
C TYR A 78 -6.78 -3.55 -11.38
N GLU A 79 -6.17 -2.48 -10.91
CA GLU A 79 -4.73 -2.40 -10.69
C GLU A 79 -4.41 -2.79 -9.25
N ILE A 80 -3.43 -3.67 -9.07
CA ILE A 80 -3.03 -4.14 -7.75
C ILE A 80 -2.10 -3.11 -7.11
N VAL A 81 -2.53 -2.53 -6.01
CA VAL A 81 -1.72 -1.59 -5.23
C VAL A 81 -0.84 -2.34 -4.22
N SER A 82 -1.36 -3.38 -3.59
CA SER A 82 -0.58 -4.21 -2.65
C SER A 82 -0.99 -5.67 -2.73
N GLY A 83 0.00 -6.57 -2.72
CA GLY A 83 -0.23 -8.01 -2.68
C GLY A 83 0.15 -8.78 -3.95
N HIS A 84 1.06 -8.26 -4.78
CA HIS A 84 1.55 -8.90 -6.01
C HIS A 84 2.04 -10.35 -5.77
N ARG A 85 2.75 -10.63 -4.67
CA ARG A 85 3.18 -12.00 -4.31
C ARG A 85 1.99 -12.93 -4.06
N ARG A 86 0.93 -12.43 -3.42
CA ARG A 86 -0.31 -13.22 -3.16
C ARG A 86 -1.03 -13.55 -4.47
N LYS A 87 -1.13 -12.58 -5.40
CA LYS A 87 -1.66 -12.86 -6.73
C LYS A 87 -0.83 -13.95 -7.42
N ARG A 88 0.50 -13.83 -7.42
CA ARG A 88 1.40 -14.81 -8.03
C ARG A 88 1.25 -16.20 -7.40
N ALA A 89 1.16 -16.26 -6.08
CA ALA A 89 0.92 -17.52 -5.38
C ALA A 89 -0.43 -18.18 -5.75
N CYS A 90 -1.50 -17.37 -5.92
CA CYS A 90 -2.78 -17.88 -6.40
C CYS A 90 -2.70 -18.44 -7.82
N GLU A 91 -1.98 -17.77 -8.73
CA GLU A 91 -1.75 -18.27 -10.09
C GLU A 91 -1.04 -19.63 -10.07
N LEU A 92 0.04 -19.74 -9.28
CA LEU A 92 0.80 -20.99 -9.13
C LEU A 92 -0.01 -22.09 -8.40
N ALA A 93 -0.91 -21.71 -7.51
CA ALA A 93 -1.82 -22.62 -6.84
C ALA A 93 -3.00 -23.08 -7.73
N GLY A 94 -3.19 -22.47 -8.90
CA GLY A 94 -4.29 -22.79 -9.83
C GLY A 94 -5.64 -22.22 -9.39
N LEU A 95 -5.67 -21.18 -8.56
CA LEU A 95 -6.89 -20.47 -8.18
C LEU A 95 -7.30 -19.49 -9.28
N ASN A 96 -8.60 -19.25 -9.43
CA ASN A 96 -9.15 -18.31 -10.41
C ASN A 96 -9.51 -16.94 -9.80
N GLU A 97 -9.65 -16.89 -8.47
CA GLU A 97 -10.09 -15.69 -7.75
C GLU A 97 -9.23 -15.45 -6.50
N ILE A 98 -9.19 -14.20 -6.08
CA ILE A 98 -8.49 -13.77 -4.87
C ILE A 98 -9.34 -12.76 -4.08
N PRO A 99 -9.37 -12.83 -2.72
CA PRO A 99 -10.01 -11.82 -1.92
C PRO A 99 -9.24 -10.49 -2.04
N ALA A 100 -9.97 -9.41 -2.28
CA ALA A 100 -9.45 -8.08 -2.48
C ALA A 100 -10.29 -7.03 -1.77
N ILE A 101 -9.64 -5.98 -1.29
CA ILE A 101 -10.27 -4.74 -0.87
C ILE A 101 -10.10 -3.75 -2.03
N VAL A 102 -11.21 -3.31 -2.59
CA VAL A 102 -11.22 -2.32 -3.66
C VAL A 102 -11.35 -0.94 -3.05
N ARG A 103 -10.36 -0.09 -3.32
CA ARG A 103 -10.34 1.32 -2.90
C ARG A 103 -10.27 2.22 -4.13
N ASP A 104 -11.02 3.30 -4.09
CA ASP A 104 -10.89 4.37 -5.08
C ASP A 104 -9.73 5.26 -4.64
N LEU A 105 -8.57 5.07 -5.27
CA LEU A 105 -7.31 5.74 -4.94
C LEU A 105 -6.82 6.51 -6.15
N ASP A 106 -6.40 7.75 -5.93
CA ASP A 106 -5.66 8.48 -6.95
C ASP A 106 -4.25 7.89 -7.18
N ASP A 107 -3.55 8.35 -8.22
CA ASP A 107 -2.23 7.80 -8.57
C ASP A 107 -1.19 8.00 -7.46
N ASP A 108 -1.21 9.15 -6.80
CA ASP A 108 -0.26 9.48 -5.74
C ASP A 108 -0.54 8.67 -4.48
N GLU A 109 -1.82 8.51 -4.10
CA GLU A 109 -2.24 7.67 -2.97
C GLU A 109 -1.86 6.21 -3.19
N ALA A 110 -2.11 5.71 -4.39
CA ALA A 110 -1.77 4.34 -4.76
C ALA A 110 -0.25 4.09 -4.69
N VAL A 111 0.58 5.03 -5.20
CA VAL A 111 2.05 4.95 -5.09
C VAL A 111 2.48 4.92 -3.62
N ILE A 112 1.95 5.79 -2.76
CA ILE A 112 2.31 5.85 -1.35
C ILE A 112 1.99 4.53 -0.64
N ILE A 113 0.77 3.99 -0.83
CA ILE A 113 0.35 2.71 -0.23
C ILE A 113 1.21 1.56 -0.75
N MET A 114 1.47 1.51 -2.06
CA MET A 114 2.30 0.49 -2.69
C MET A 114 3.71 0.49 -2.10
N VAL A 115 4.34 1.66 -1.99
CA VAL A 115 5.69 1.79 -1.41
C VAL A 115 5.69 1.39 0.06
N ASP A 116 4.78 1.94 0.88
CA ASP A 116 4.75 1.68 2.33
C ASP A 116 4.51 0.21 2.65
N SER A 117 3.62 -0.47 1.92
CA SER A 117 3.35 -1.90 2.10
C SER A 117 4.54 -2.80 1.76
N ASN A 118 5.49 -2.33 0.96
CA ASN A 118 6.66 -3.10 0.54
C ASN A 118 7.93 -2.73 1.32
N LEU A 119 8.09 -1.48 1.78
CA LEU A 119 9.30 -1.05 2.52
C LEU A 119 9.55 -1.78 3.85
N GLN A 120 8.52 -2.44 4.39
CA GLN A 120 8.64 -3.24 5.61
C GLN A 120 9.29 -4.62 5.38
N ARG A 121 9.57 -4.99 4.11
CA ARG A 121 10.23 -6.26 3.80
C ARG A 121 11.71 -6.21 4.12
N GLU A 122 12.24 -7.27 4.69
CA GLU A 122 13.65 -7.37 5.08
C GLU A 122 14.61 -7.42 3.87
N ASN A 123 14.22 -8.08 2.78
CA ASN A 123 15.06 -8.36 1.62
C ASN A 123 14.66 -7.51 0.40
N ILE A 124 14.90 -6.19 0.46
CA ILE A 124 14.71 -5.28 -0.66
C ILE A 124 16.08 -4.86 -1.16
N LEU A 125 16.32 -4.97 -2.47
CA LEU A 125 17.56 -4.46 -3.06
C LEU A 125 17.71 -2.95 -2.82
N PRO A 126 18.93 -2.44 -2.57
CA PRO A 126 19.15 -1.00 -2.38
C PRO A 126 18.63 -0.16 -3.55
N SER A 127 18.78 -0.66 -4.79
CA SER A 127 18.26 0.01 -5.99
C SER A 127 16.73 0.08 -6.04
N GLU A 128 16.04 -1.01 -5.65
CA GLU A 128 14.58 -1.04 -5.57
C GLU A 128 14.09 -0.09 -4.47
N ARG A 129 14.78 -0.07 -3.32
CA ARG A 129 14.48 0.83 -2.21
C ARG A 129 14.66 2.29 -2.59
N ALA A 130 15.74 2.64 -3.29
CA ALA A 130 15.99 3.99 -3.77
C ALA A 130 14.91 4.46 -4.75
N LYS A 131 14.54 3.62 -5.74
CA LYS A 131 13.47 3.92 -6.68
C LYS A 131 12.11 4.09 -5.98
N ALA A 132 11.79 3.22 -5.02
CA ALA A 132 10.56 3.30 -4.24
C ALA A 132 10.45 4.62 -3.45
N TYR A 133 11.55 5.05 -2.80
CA TYR A 133 11.56 6.34 -2.10
C TYR A 133 11.43 7.53 -3.06
N GLN A 134 12.07 7.47 -4.23
CA GLN A 134 11.92 8.50 -5.25
C GLN A 134 10.45 8.63 -5.67
N MET A 135 9.80 7.52 -6.02
CA MET A 135 8.38 7.51 -6.40
C MET A 135 7.50 8.08 -5.29
N LYS A 136 7.74 7.69 -4.03
CA LYS A 136 7.00 8.22 -2.88
C LYS A 136 7.21 9.71 -2.69
N LEU A 137 8.43 10.20 -2.87
CA LEU A 137 8.76 11.62 -2.77
C LEU A 137 8.02 12.45 -3.83
N GLU A 138 7.98 11.97 -5.08
CA GLU A 138 7.26 12.59 -6.18
C GLU A 138 5.75 12.65 -5.89
N ALA A 139 5.15 11.52 -5.46
CA ALA A 139 3.75 11.46 -5.10
C ALA A 139 3.38 12.44 -3.96
N ILE A 140 4.22 12.56 -2.92
CA ILE A 140 4.00 13.52 -1.82
C ILE A 140 4.05 14.97 -2.31
N LYS A 141 4.96 15.29 -3.24
CA LYS A 141 5.07 16.64 -3.84
C LYS A 141 3.79 16.97 -4.62
N HIS A 142 3.32 16.06 -5.48
CA HIS A 142 2.09 16.27 -6.26
C HIS A 142 0.86 16.45 -5.36
N GLN A 143 0.74 15.66 -4.28
CA GLN A 143 -0.34 15.84 -3.31
C GLN A 143 -0.28 17.19 -2.61
N GLY A 144 0.93 17.69 -2.30
CA GLY A 144 1.13 18.99 -1.68
C GLY A 144 0.64 20.15 -2.58
N GLU A 145 0.86 20.03 -3.88
CA GLU A 145 0.41 21.01 -4.88
C GLU A 145 -1.12 20.99 -5.09
N ARG A 146 -1.74 19.80 -5.00
CA ARG A 146 -3.20 19.65 -5.22
C ARG A 146 -4.06 20.01 -4.03
N ARG A 147 -3.56 19.80 -2.81
CA ARG A 147 -4.35 19.92 -1.57
C ARG A 147 -3.87 21.11 -0.78
N ASP A 148 -3.77 22.29 -1.07
CA ASP A 148 -3.42 23.45 -0.19
C ASP A 148 -2.89 23.02 1.22
N LEU A 149 -2.07 21.97 1.26
CA LEU A 149 -1.44 21.50 2.49
C LEU A 149 -0.50 22.60 2.96
N THR A 150 -0.61 22.98 4.22
CA THR A 150 0.31 23.98 4.79
C THR A 150 1.74 23.56 4.56
N SER A 151 2.59 24.52 4.16
CA SER A 151 4.01 24.28 3.84
C SER A 151 4.74 23.42 4.87
N ASP A 152 4.33 23.48 6.14
CA ASP A 152 4.90 22.73 7.25
C ASP A 152 4.56 21.22 7.18
N GLN A 153 3.35 20.84 6.77
CA GLN A 153 2.95 19.43 6.66
C GLN A 153 3.65 18.73 5.49
N VAL A 154 3.76 19.43 4.35
CA VAL A 154 4.52 18.94 3.19
C VAL A 154 6.00 18.86 3.54
N GLY A 155 6.54 19.89 4.19
CA GLY A 155 7.94 19.95 4.60
C GLY A 155 8.35 18.80 5.53
N GLN A 156 7.51 18.43 6.51
CA GLN A 156 7.79 17.30 7.41
C GLN A 156 7.78 15.96 6.66
N LYS A 157 6.78 15.71 5.80
CA LYS A 157 6.71 14.48 4.99
C LYS A 157 7.89 14.36 4.03
N LEU A 158 8.26 15.45 3.38
CA LEU A 158 9.41 15.53 2.48
C LEU A 158 10.73 15.30 3.21
N LYS A 159 10.92 15.91 4.38
CA LYS A 159 12.14 15.75 5.20
C LYS A 159 12.39 14.30 5.55
N VAL A 160 11.38 13.59 6.06
CA VAL A 160 11.49 12.16 6.39
C VAL A 160 11.77 11.31 5.15
N ALA A 161 11.17 11.61 4.00
CA ALA A 161 11.42 10.87 2.77
C ALA A 161 12.85 11.11 2.25
N VAL A 162 13.34 12.35 2.26
CA VAL A 162 14.71 12.71 1.83
C VAL A 162 15.76 12.10 2.74
N GLU A 163 15.58 12.13 4.07
CA GLU A 163 16.49 11.50 5.03
C GLU A 163 16.63 9.98 4.77
N ARG A 164 15.52 9.30 4.45
CA ARG A 164 15.53 7.88 4.11
C ARG A 164 16.24 7.57 2.80
N VAL A 165 16.07 8.42 1.76
CA VAL A 165 16.82 8.30 0.49
C VAL A 165 18.31 8.50 0.72
N ALA A 166 18.69 9.53 1.47
CA ALA A 166 20.08 9.82 1.80
C ALA A 166 20.74 8.67 2.58
N ALA A 167 20.05 8.10 3.57
CA ALA A 167 20.55 6.96 4.35
C ALA A 167 20.84 5.74 3.46
N VAL A 168 19.96 5.43 2.48
CA VAL A 168 20.17 4.33 1.53
C VAL A 168 21.38 4.57 0.63
N SER A 169 21.57 5.80 0.15
CA SER A 169 22.71 6.16 -0.71
C SER A 169 24.04 6.09 0.05
N TYR A 170 24.05 6.48 1.32
CA TYR A 170 25.27 6.50 2.15
C TYR A 170 25.76 5.10 2.51
N THR A 171 24.87 4.15 2.79
CA THR A 171 25.25 2.77 3.10
C THR A 171 25.84 2.03 1.91
N HIS A 172 25.56 2.46 0.68
CA HIS A 172 26.10 1.85 -0.53
C HIS A 172 27.53 2.32 -0.88
N LEU A 173 27.94 3.48 -0.38
CA LEU A 173 29.28 4.06 -0.67
C LEU A 173 30.36 3.68 0.34
N THR A 174 30.02 3.15 1.50
CA THR A 174 30.97 2.91 2.59
C THR A 174 31.42 1.45 2.76
N LEU A 175 30.92 0.49 1.98
CA LEU A 175 31.21 -0.93 2.16
C LEU A 175 32.42 -1.55 1.44
N PRO A 176 33.14 -0.92 0.49
CA PRO A 176 34.29 -1.57 -0.13
C PRO A 176 35.63 -1.38 0.56
N THR A 177 35.77 -0.59 1.64
CA THR A 177 37.10 -0.15 2.10
C THR A 177 37.64 -0.87 3.35
N ILE A 178 36.95 -1.84 3.94
CA ILE A 178 37.37 -2.47 5.22
C ILE A 178 37.86 -3.93 5.05
N LEU A 179 38.24 -4.37 3.88
CA LEU A 179 38.87 -5.71 3.74
C LEU A 179 40.12 -5.65 2.88
N ARG A 180 41.15 -4.94 3.39
CA ARG A 180 42.56 -5.13 3.05
C ARG A 180 43.43 -4.72 4.22
N VAL A 181 43.61 -5.61 5.17
CA VAL A 181 44.86 -5.81 5.93
C VAL A 181 44.96 -7.30 6.20
#